data_704c7c1811db975a170a9fb47bdd72c4
#
_entry.id   704c7c1811db975a170a9fb47bdd72c4
#
_cell.length_a   1.000
_cell.length_b   1.000
_cell.length_c   1.000
_cell.angle_alpha   90.00
_cell.angle_beta   90.00
_cell.angle_gamma   90.00
#
_symmetry.space_group_name_H-M   'P 1'
#
loop_
_entity.id
_entity.type
_entity.pdbx_description
1 polymer ?
#
loop_
_entity_poly.entity_id
_entity_poly.type
_entity_poly.pdbx_seq_one_letter_code
_entity_poly.pdbx_strand_id
1 'polypeptide(L)'
;MVSQDKEIFKIENLEEYKKWIGEQSWYQTIHLKHGLVTSGKLNTDSRISWFDEFDFSNKTVLDIGCNSGQYSLNDKKAGAQTVVGLDINENRIYQARMLALNEGIDVDFHVAGIDDATDFGKFDIVICIAVVTEVENVLKALRSIRDITKKTAILEMELARPLIYVSSNKDWWKKDPKVSRRGRVAEMHRHKHAGWVMRPSLEMVLEIFGDDFKLSFLGKGLRYHRIVLNRK
;
A
#
# COMPACT_ATOMS: atom_id res chain seq x y z
N MET A 1 -25.89 9.09 10.25
CA MET A 1 -26.00 7.94 11.19
C MET A 1 -24.62 7.77 11.80
N VAL A 2 -24.51 7.99 13.12
CA VAL A 2 -23.26 7.74 13.84
C VAL A 2 -23.03 6.22 13.77
N SER A 3 -21.91 5.79 13.17
CA SER A 3 -21.54 4.38 13.18
C SER A 3 -21.37 3.98 14.65
N GLN A 4 -22.10 2.98 15.10
CA GLN A 4 -21.79 2.37 16.39
C GLN A 4 -20.37 1.77 16.20
N ASP A 5 -19.38 2.29 16.95
CA ASP A 5 -18.05 1.71 16.99
C ASP A 5 -18.20 0.23 17.31
N LYS A 6 -17.89 -0.63 16.36
CA LYS A 6 -17.94 -2.07 16.56
C LYS A 6 -16.94 -2.42 17.64
N GLU A 7 -17.39 -3.07 18.70
CA GLU A 7 -16.54 -3.49 19.80
C GLU A 7 -15.47 -4.47 19.31
N ILE A 8 -14.23 -4.22 19.72
CA ILE A 8 -13.08 -5.11 19.46
C ILE A 8 -12.97 -6.04 20.66
N PHE A 9 -13.03 -7.36 20.43
CA PHE A 9 -13.02 -8.36 21.48
C PHE A 9 -12.18 -9.57 21.10
N LYS A 10 -11.63 -10.22 22.13
CA LYS A 10 -10.90 -11.47 21.96
C LYS A 10 -11.86 -12.64 21.89
N ILE A 11 -11.61 -13.54 20.94
CA ILE A 11 -12.38 -14.77 20.76
C ILE A 11 -11.52 -15.93 21.25
N GLU A 12 -11.90 -16.51 22.38
CA GLU A 12 -11.08 -17.58 23.03
C GLU A 12 -11.28 -18.94 22.37
N ASN A 13 -12.43 -19.16 21.75
CA ASN A 13 -12.78 -20.45 21.14
C ASN A 13 -12.43 -20.45 19.63
N LEU A 14 -11.68 -21.45 19.19
CA LEU A 14 -11.27 -21.57 17.78
C LEU A 14 -12.45 -21.68 16.80
N GLU A 15 -13.51 -22.41 17.16
CA GLU A 15 -14.69 -22.58 16.30
C GLU A 15 -15.48 -21.25 16.20
N GLU A 16 -15.55 -20.48 17.28
CA GLU A 16 -16.15 -19.14 17.26
C GLU A 16 -15.32 -18.18 16.39
N TYR A 17 -13.98 -18.25 16.50
CA TYR A 17 -13.11 -17.43 15.66
C TYR A 17 -13.25 -17.76 14.17
N LYS A 18 -13.30 -19.05 13.87
CA LYS A 18 -13.55 -19.55 12.51
C LYS A 18 -14.92 -19.11 11.96
N LYS A 19 -15.96 -19.18 12.81
CA LYS A 19 -17.29 -18.70 12.49
C LYS A 19 -17.26 -17.19 12.21
N TRP A 20 -16.65 -16.38 13.11
CA TRP A 20 -16.52 -14.94 12.92
C TRP A 20 -15.80 -14.59 11.61
N ILE A 21 -14.68 -15.29 11.28
CA ILE A 21 -13.99 -15.12 10.00
C ILE A 21 -14.93 -15.42 8.82
N GLY A 22 -15.70 -16.50 8.89
CA GLY A 22 -16.63 -16.91 7.83
C GLY A 22 -17.81 -15.94 7.60
N GLU A 23 -18.20 -15.19 8.62
CA GLU A 23 -19.29 -14.21 8.56
C GLU A 23 -18.83 -12.85 7.95
N GLN A 24 -17.51 -12.62 7.81
CA GLN A 24 -17.00 -11.37 7.28
C GLN A 24 -16.87 -11.41 5.75
N SER A 25 -17.00 -10.22 5.13
CA SER A 25 -16.68 -10.03 3.72
C SER A 25 -15.23 -9.57 3.59
N TRP A 26 -14.35 -10.45 3.12
CA TRP A 26 -12.93 -10.16 2.97
C TRP A 26 -12.59 -9.67 1.56
N TYR A 27 -11.63 -8.75 1.47
CA TYR A 27 -11.01 -8.36 0.21
C TYR A 27 -9.69 -9.11 -0.02
N GLN A 28 -8.87 -9.21 1.02
CA GLN A 28 -7.58 -9.89 1.02
C GLN A 28 -7.72 -11.34 1.50
N THR A 29 -6.94 -12.24 0.92
CA THR A 29 -6.71 -13.59 1.46
C THR A 29 -5.59 -13.50 2.48
N ILE A 30 -5.90 -13.69 3.77
CA ILE A 30 -4.96 -13.56 4.90
C ILE A 30 -4.80 -14.93 5.56
N HIS A 31 -3.55 -15.37 5.69
CA HIS A 31 -3.19 -16.59 6.40
C HIS A 31 -3.04 -16.30 7.90
N LEU A 32 -3.79 -17.03 8.70
CA LEU A 32 -3.93 -16.85 10.15
C LEU A 32 -3.40 -18.07 10.90
N LYS A 33 -3.37 -17.99 12.24
CA LYS A 33 -3.04 -19.13 13.11
C LYS A 33 -3.98 -20.30 12.85
N HIS A 34 -3.55 -21.47 13.25
CA HIS A 34 -4.29 -22.74 13.15
C HIS A 34 -4.72 -23.10 11.73
N GLY A 35 -4.02 -22.60 10.72
CA GLY A 35 -4.34 -22.86 9.30
C GLY A 35 -5.61 -22.17 8.80
N LEU A 36 -6.14 -21.22 9.55
CA LEU A 36 -7.30 -20.43 9.10
C LEU A 36 -6.88 -19.47 7.97
N VAL A 37 -7.81 -19.22 7.07
CA VAL A 37 -7.60 -18.32 5.92
C VAL A 37 -8.86 -17.52 5.68
N THR A 38 -8.73 -16.22 5.46
CA THR A 38 -9.86 -15.39 5.06
C THR A 38 -10.25 -15.67 3.60
N SER A 39 -11.54 -15.60 3.28
CA SER A 39 -12.06 -15.89 1.94
C SER A 39 -11.96 -14.69 0.97
N GLY A 40 -10.83 -14.00 0.97
CA GLY A 40 -10.63 -12.80 0.14
C GLY A 40 -10.58 -13.11 -1.36
N LYS A 41 -11.02 -12.14 -2.16
CA LYS A 41 -10.99 -12.23 -3.63
C LYS A 41 -9.59 -11.96 -4.21
N LEU A 42 -8.76 -11.23 -3.47
CA LEU A 42 -7.41 -10.89 -3.87
C LEU A 42 -6.42 -11.85 -3.21
N ASN A 43 -5.81 -12.71 -4.02
CA ASN A 43 -4.64 -13.47 -3.58
C ASN A 43 -3.44 -12.52 -3.55
N THR A 44 -2.86 -12.36 -2.38
CA THR A 44 -1.76 -11.44 -2.13
C THR A 44 -0.40 -12.14 -1.99
N ASP A 45 -0.33 -13.45 -2.15
CA ASP A 45 0.89 -14.25 -1.91
C ASP A 45 2.10 -13.75 -2.72
N SER A 46 1.89 -13.41 -3.99
CA SER A 46 2.96 -12.85 -4.84
C SER A 46 3.43 -11.45 -4.40
N ARG A 47 2.60 -10.71 -3.68
CA ARG A 47 2.98 -9.42 -3.09
C ARG A 47 3.70 -9.65 -1.77
N ILE A 48 3.25 -10.60 -0.95
CA ILE A 48 3.91 -10.95 0.32
C ILE A 48 5.33 -11.40 0.05
N SER A 49 5.56 -12.33 -0.90
CA SER A 49 6.91 -12.79 -1.24
C SER A 49 7.84 -11.66 -1.71
N TRP A 50 7.29 -10.59 -2.29
CA TRP A 50 8.09 -9.40 -2.59
C TRP A 50 8.48 -8.63 -1.33
N PHE A 51 7.61 -8.60 -0.30
CA PHE A 51 7.93 -7.96 0.97
C PHE A 51 9.02 -8.71 1.76
N ASP A 52 9.18 -10.01 1.55
CA ASP A 52 10.25 -10.81 2.16
C ASP A 52 11.67 -10.33 1.77
N GLU A 53 11.79 -9.52 0.70
CA GLU A 53 13.07 -8.90 0.28
C GLU A 53 13.49 -7.71 1.16
N PHE A 54 12.60 -7.20 2.05
CA PHE A 54 12.86 -6.03 2.87
C PHE A 54 13.14 -6.41 4.33
N ASP A 55 14.12 -5.72 4.93
CA ASP A 55 14.39 -5.83 6.37
C ASP A 55 13.50 -4.87 7.16
N PHE A 56 12.52 -5.42 7.86
CA PHE A 56 11.63 -4.70 8.77
C PHE A 56 12.13 -4.65 10.22
N SER A 57 13.19 -5.39 10.57
CA SER A 57 13.68 -5.55 11.94
C SER A 57 14.00 -4.19 12.57
N ASN A 58 13.37 -3.92 13.72
CA ASN A 58 13.54 -2.67 14.48
C ASN A 58 13.22 -1.39 13.70
N LYS A 59 12.35 -1.47 12.69
CA LYS A 59 11.89 -0.32 11.89
C LYS A 59 10.51 0.15 12.35
N THR A 60 10.25 1.44 12.18
CA THR A 60 8.91 2.01 12.24
C THR A 60 8.29 1.96 10.86
N VAL A 61 7.09 1.40 10.74
CA VAL A 61 6.41 1.15 9.45
C VAL A 61 5.05 1.83 9.43
N LEU A 62 4.73 2.50 8.32
CA LEU A 62 3.39 3.00 8.02
C LEU A 62 2.86 2.29 6.77
N ASP A 63 1.69 1.65 6.89
CA ASP A 63 0.97 0.98 5.81
C ASP A 63 -0.27 1.80 5.43
N ILE A 64 -0.20 2.54 4.32
CA ILE A 64 -1.26 3.42 3.84
C ILE A 64 -2.18 2.64 2.89
N GLY A 65 -3.48 2.54 3.25
CA GLY A 65 -4.45 1.68 2.57
C GLY A 65 -4.30 0.23 2.97
N CYS A 66 -4.08 -0.01 4.28
CA CYS A 66 -3.76 -1.33 4.83
C CYS A 66 -4.88 -2.37 4.63
N ASN A 67 -6.10 -1.94 4.30
CA ASN A 67 -7.28 -2.80 4.20
C ASN A 67 -7.50 -3.59 5.50
N SER A 68 -7.67 -4.91 5.44
CA SER A 68 -7.82 -5.76 6.62
C SER A 68 -6.47 -6.13 7.29
N GLY A 69 -5.39 -5.38 6.99
CA GLY A 69 -4.14 -5.40 7.74
C GLY A 69 -3.13 -6.45 7.32
N GLN A 70 -3.25 -7.08 6.16
CA GLN A 70 -2.37 -8.20 5.80
C GLN A 70 -0.87 -7.85 5.80
N TYR A 71 -0.49 -6.74 5.15
CA TYR A 71 0.92 -6.33 5.11
C TYR A 71 1.37 -5.87 6.50
N SER A 72 0.57 -5.03 7.17
CA SER A 72 0.84 -4.54 8.53
C SER A 72 1.10 -5.68 9.53
N LEU A 73 0.27 -6.75 9.50
CA LEU A 73 0.44 -7.92 10.35
C LEU A 73 1.72 -8.70 10.03
N ASN A 74 2.04 -8.85 8.74
CA ASN A 74 3.26 -9.53 8.30
C ASN A 74 4.51 -8.72 8.66
N ASP A 75 4.51 -7.41 8.48
CA ASP A 75 5.64 -6.54 8.82
C ASP A 75 5.95 -6.60 10.33
N LYS A 76 4.90 -6.63 11.16
CA LYS A 76 5.07 -6.81 12.60
C LYS A 76 5.65 -8.18 12.93
N LYS A 77 5.19 -9.26 12.28
CA LYS A 77 5.76 -10.62 12.42
C LYS A 77 7.22 -10.67 11.95
N ALA A 78 7.59 -9.86 10.94
CA ALA A 78 8.96 -9.72 10.43
C ALA A 78 9.87 -8.87 11.34
N GLY A 79 9.40 -8.47 12.53
CA GLY A 79 10.21 -7.81 13.56
C GLY A 79 10.16 -6.29 13.53
N ALA A 80 9.20 -5.67 12.86
CA ALA A 80 9.02 -4.23 12.93
C ALA A 80 8.78 -3.77 14.37
N GLN A 81 9.45 -2.70 14.79
CA GLN A 81 9.33 -2.13 16.12
C GLN A 81 7.90 -1.62 16.35
N THR A 82 7.44 -0.79 15.42
CA THR A 82 6.10 -0.22 15.41
C THR A 82 5.51 -0.32 14.03
N VAL A 83 4.25 -0.71 13.94
CA VAL A 83 3.50 -0.71 12.68
C VAL A 83 2.20 0.06 12.90
N VAL A 84 1.95 1.03 12.03
CA VAL A 84 0.70 1.79 11.95
C VAL A 84 0.04 1.47 10.62
N GLY A 85 -1.23 1.08 10.64
CA GLY A 85 -2.03 0.80 9.45
C GLY A 85 -3.17 1.81 9.31
N LEU A 86 -3.28 2.42 8.13
CA LEU A 86 -4.34 3.39 7.81
C LEU A 86 -5.23 2.87 6.68
N ASP A 87 -6.54 2.96 6.86
CA ASP A 87 -7.52 2.76 5.79
C ASP A 87 -8.75 3.65 6.05
N ILE A 88 -9.34 4.19 4.99
CA ILE A 88 -10.55 5.03 5.10
C ILE A 88 -11.82 4.23 5.42
N ASN A 89 -11.76 2.92 5.27
CA ASN A 89 -12.90 2.04 5.44
C ASN A 89 -12.95 1.48 6.87
N GLU A 90 -13.87 2.00 7.68
CA GLU A 90 -14.08 1.57 9.08
C GLU A 90 -14.23 0.05 9.24
N ASN A 91 -14.93 -0.62 8.32
CA ASN A 91 -15.08 -2.08 8.36
C ASN A 91 -13.75 -2.80 8.17
N ARG A 92 -12.86 -2.29 7.32
CA ARG A 92 -11.53 -2.87 7.11
C ARG A 92 -10.67 -2.69 8.34
N ILE A 93 -10.70 -1.52 8.94
CA ILE A 93 -10.00 -1.25 10.19
C ILE A 93 -10.56 -2.10 11.34
N TYR A 94 -11.88 -2.25 11.44
CA TYR A 94 -12.48 -3.19 12.39
C TYR A 94 -11.93 -4.61 12.19
N GLN A 95 -11.96 -5.13 10.96
CA GLN A 95 -11.42 -6.45 10.63
C GLN A 95 -9.93 -6.57 10.98
N ALA A 96 -9.13 -5.55 10.65
CA ALA A 96 -7.69 -5.53 10.94
C ALA A 96 -7.42 -5.56 12.46
N ARG A 97 -8.13 -4.76 13.25
CA ARG A 97 -8.03 -4.76 14.72
C ARG A 97 -8.44 -6.08 15.34
N MET A 98 -9.54 -6.68 14.85
CA MET A 98 -10.00 -8.01 15.31
C MET A 98 -8.97 -9.09 14.99
N LEU A 99 -8.39 -9.09 13.79
CA LEU A 99 -7.32 -10.03 13.44
C LEU A 99 -6.10 -9.81 14.31
N ALA A 100 -5.62 -8.58 14.48
CA ALA A 100 -4.45 -8.26 15.29
C ALA A 100 -4.61 -8.78 16.73
N LEU A 101 -5.74 -8.47 17.37
CA LEU A 101 -6.03 -8.92 18.74
C LEU A 101 -6.06 -10.45 18.84
N ASN A 102 -6.79 -11.13 17.93
CA ASN A 102 -6.97 -12.59 18.00
C ASN A 102 -5.72 -13.35 17.57
N GLU A 103 -4.90 -12.79 16.70
CA GLU A 103 -3.58 -13.31 16.33
C GLU A 103 -2.50 -12.99 17.38
N GLY A 104 -2.77 -12.07 18.32
CA GLY A 104 -1.79 -11.61 19.31
C GLY A 104 -0.65 -10.81 18.69
N ILE A 105 -0.96 -9.99 17.70
CA ILE A 105 -0.01 -9.15 16.96
C ILE A 105 -0.33 -7.69 17.27
N ASP A 106 0.66 -6.96 17.78
CA ASP A 106 0.52 -5.56 18.19
C ASP A 106 0.74 -4.62 16.98
N VAL A 107 -0.36 -4.14 16.39
CA VAL A 107 -0.38 -3.16 15.29
C VAL A 107 -1.43 -2.10 15.59
N ASP A 108 -1.06 -0.84 15.37
CA ASP A 108 -1.95 0.30 15.59
C ASP A 108 -2.71 0.65 14.31
N PHE A 109 -4.02 0.39 14.28
CA PHE A 109 -4.86 0.60 13.10
C PHE A 109 -5.80 1.79 13.28
N HIS A 110 -5.85 2.69 12.27
CA HIS A 110 -6.67 3.90 12.30
C HIS A 110 -7.54 4.05 11.05
N VAL A 111 -8.75 4.57 11.25
CA VAL A 111 -9.61 5.04 10.15
C VAL A 111 -9.09 6.39 9.71
N ALA A 112 -8.25 6.39 8.69
CA ALA A 112 -7.60 7.60 8.16
C ALA A 112 -7.16 7.35 6.71
N GLY A 113 -7.04 8.43 5.94
CA GLY A 113 -6.58 8.38 4.55
C GLY A 113 -5.13 8.80 4.38
N ILE A 114 -4.66 8.76 3.13
CA ILE A 114 -3.33 9.26 2.77
C ILE A 114 -3.17 10.76 3.03
N ASP A 115 -4.27 11.51 3.02
CA ASP A 115 -4.28 12.94 3.31
C ASP A 115 -3.99 13.25 4.78
N ASP A 116 -4.30 12.31 5.68
CA ASP A 116 -4.09 12.40 7.13
C ASP A 116 -2.75 11.78 7.56
N ALA A 117 -2.04 11.12 6.63
CA ALA A 117 -0.84 10.35 6.95
C ALA A 117 0.28 11.16 7.64
N THR A 118 0.35 12.47 7.38
CA THR A 118 1.32 13.38 8.00
C THR A 118 1.10 13.56 9.50
N ASP A 119 -0.11 13.36 10.00
CA ASP A 119 -0.47 13.53 11.41
C ASP A 119 0.07 12.40 12.28
N PHE A 120 0.42 11.27 11.66
CA PHE A 120 1.02 10.11 12.34
C PHE A 120 2.55 10.20 12.47
N GLY A 121 3.18 11.25 11.92
CA GLY A 121 4.60 11.49 12.03
C GLY A 121 5.43 10.89 10.88
N LYS A 122 6.68 10.50 11.17
CA LYS A 122 7.61 9.98 10.17
C LYS A 122 8.03 8.55 10.49
N PHE A 123 8.15 7.73 9.45
CA PHE A 123 8.43 6.30 9.55
C PHE A 123 9.70 5.91 8.78
N ASP A 124 10.39 4.88 9.25
CA ASP A 124 11.56 4.34 8.53
C ASP A 124 11.12 3.78 7.17
N ILE A 125 10.00 3.06 7.15
CA ILE A 125 9.42 2.48 5.94
C ILE A 125 7.98 2.97 5.79
N VAL A 126 7.64 3.46 4.60
CA VAL A 126 6.27 3.80 4.22
C VAL A 126 5.84 2.92 3.06
N ILE A 127 4.75 2.20 3.26
CA ILE A 127 4.14 1.29 2.28
C ILE A 127 2.86 1.93 1.76
N CYS A 128 2.68 1.92 0.44
CA CYS A 128 1.45 2.40 -0.19
C CYS A 128 1.17 1.58 -1.45
N ILE A 129 0.31 0.57 -1.32
CA ILE A 129 0.03 -0.43 -2.35
C ILE A 129 -1.34 -0.20 -2.98
N ALA A 130 -1.35 0.18 -4.25
CA ALA A 130 -2.55 0.40 -5.06
C ALA A 130 -3.52 1.47 -4.51
N VAL A 131 -3.01 2.48 -3.81
CA VAL A 131 -3.81 3.59 -3.23
C VAL A 131 -3.57 4.90 -3.97
N VAL A 132 -2.32 5.25 -4.29
CA VAL A 132 -1.94 6.57 -4.84
C VAL A 132 -2.78 6.97 -6.06
N THR A 133 -3.14 6.02 -6.91
CA THR A 133 -3.95 6.27 -8.12
C THR A 133 -5.45 6.15 -7.90
N GLU A 134 -5.90 6.02 -6.65
CA GLU A 134 -7.31 6.00 -6.27
C GLU A 134 -7.75 7.28 -5.55
N VAL A 135 -6.81 8.24 -5.36
CA VAL A 135 -7.07 9.50 -4.68
C VAL A 135 -7.22 10.65 -5.67
N GLU A 136 -7.96 11.68 -5.28
CA GLU A 136 -8.22 12.86 -6.12
C GLU A 136 -6.93 13.63 -6.42
N ASN A 137 -6.06 13.82 -5.44
CA ASN A 137 -4.82 14.60 -5.57
C ASN A 137 -3.56 13.73 -5.43
N VAL A 138 -3.21 13.06 -6.52
CA VAL A 138 -2.03 12.19 -6.61
C VAL A 138 -0.72 12.91 -6.27
N LEU A 139 -0.58 14.18 -6.67
CA LEU A 139 0.64 14.96 -6.39
C LEU A 139 0.79 15.26 -4.90
N LYS A 140 -0.30 15.62 -4.22
CA LYS A 140 -0.32 15.82 -2.77
C LYS A 140 0.02 14.52 -2.05
N ALA A 141 -0.60 13.41 -2.46
CA ALA A 141 -0.36 12.10 -1.89
C ALA A 141 1.11 11.67 -1.98
N LEU A 142 1.72 11.80 -3.17
CA LEU A 142 3.15 11.49 -3.35
C LEU A 142 4.07 12.38 -2.51
N ARG A 143 3.76 13.68 -2.39
CA ARG A 143 4.51 14.59 -1.51
C ARG A 143 4.37 14.20 -0.04
N SER A 144 3.16 13.89 0.43
CA SER A 144 2.95 13.40 1.79
C SER A 144 3.78 12.14 2.08
N ILE A 145 3.75 11.14 1.19
CA ILE A 145 4.57 9.94 1.33
C ILE A 145 6.06 10.30 1.41
N ARG A 146 6.57 11.16 0.51
CA ARG A 146 7.97 11.61 0.55
C ARG A 146 8.34 12.23 1.90
N ASP A 147 7.49 13.12 2.41
CA ASP A 147 7.78 13.93 3.59
C ASP A 147 7.78 13.12 4.88
N ILE A 148 6.95 12.08 4.95
CA ILE A 148 6.87 11.17 6.10
C ILE A 148 7.85 9.99 6.03
N THR A 149 8.51 9.75 4.90
CA THR A 149 9.47 8.65 4.72
C THR A 149 10.85 9.04 5.23
N LYS A 150 11.37 8.34 6.24
CA LYS A 150 12.75 8.53 6.74
C LYS A 150 13.78 7.79 5.90
N LYS A 151 13.48 6.55 5.44
CA LYS A 151 14.45 5.69 4.76
C LYS A 151 13.92 5.13 3.44
N THR A 152 12.83 4.38 3.46
CA THR A 152 12.35 3.64 2.29
C THR A 152 10.86 3.88 2.04
N ALA A 153 10.49 4.25 0.82
CA ALA A 153 9.13 4.21 0.34
C ALA A 153 8.94 3.01 -0.59
N ILE A 154 7.94 2.17 -0.30
CA ILE A 154 7.55 0.99 -1.08
C ILE A 154 6.18 1.27 -1.68
N LEU A 155 6.13 1.46 -2.99
CA LEU A 155 4.93 1.88 -3.70
C LEU A 155 4.52 0.84 -4.74
N GLU A 156 3.22 0.61 -4.88
CA GLU A 156 2.67 -0.09 -6.03
C GLU A 156 1.55 0.78 -6.62
N MET A 157 1.69 1.19 -7.89
CA MET A 157 0.73 2.07 -8.54
C MET A 157 0.67 1.87 -10.06
N GLU A 158 -0.41 2.31 -10.67
CA GLU A 158 -0.47 2.46 -12.11
C GLU A 158 0.34 3.69 -12.52
N LEU A 159 1.24 3.52 -13.49
CA LEU A 159 1.93 4.63 -14.12
C LEU A 159 1.27 5.01 -15.44
N ALA A 160 1.35 6.29 -15.80
CA ALA A 160 0.95 6.77 -17.11
C ALA A 160 1.70 6.02 -18.21
N ARG A 161 0.98 5.65 -19.26
CA ARG A 161 1.60 5.06 -20.44
C ARG A 161 2.32 6.16 -21.21
N PRO A 162 3.55 5.92 -21.68
CA PRO A 162 4.20 6.86 -22.58
C PRO A 162 3.33 7.08 -23.83
N LEU A 163 3.16 8.32 -24.25
CA LEU A 163 2.39 8.69 -25.46
C LEU A 163 2.86 8.01 -26.77
N ILE A 164 4.01 7.36 -26.75
CA ILE A 164 4.63 6.69 -27.90
C ILE A 164 4.42 5.17 -27.86
N TYR A 165 3.32 4.68 -27.35
CA TYR A 165 3.00 3.26 -27.45
C TYR A 165 2.29 2.89 -28.76
N VAL A 166 2.71 3.48 -29.89
CA VAL A 166 2.22 3.11 -31.24
C VAL A 166 3.22 2.22 -32.01
N SER A 167 4.37 1.91 -31.41
CA SER A 167 5.36 1.03 -32.07
C SER A 167 5.47 -0.31 -31.33
N SER A 168 5.39 -1.38 -32.11
CA SER A 168 5.55 -2.78 -31.71
C SER A 168 6.95 -3.16 -31.17
N ASN A 169 7.80 -2.20 -30.85
CA ASN A 169 9.17 -2.41 -30.42
C ASN A 169 9.28 -2.37 -28.90
N LYS A 170 9.58 -3.51 -28.28
CA LYS A 170 9.69 -3.73 -26.83
C LYS A 170 10.78 -2.90 -26.11
N ASP A 171 11.71 -2.29 -26.86
CA ASP A 171 12.90 -1.61 -26.31
C ASP A 171 12.92 -0.09 -26.56
N TRP A 172 11.78 0.53 -26.83
CA TRP A 172 11.68 1.96 -27.17
C TRP A 172 12.31 2.90 -26.11
N TRP A 173 12.23 2.55 -24.84
CA TRP A 173 12.74 3.35 -23.73
C TRP A 173 14.27 3.40 -23.64
N LYS A 174 14.97 2.46 -24.29
CA LYS A 174 16.44 2.40 -24.33
C LYS A 174 17.05 3.29 -25.41
N LYS A 175 16.27 3.78 -26.37
CA LYS A 175 16.81 4.32 -27.62
C LYS A 175 16.70 5.84 -27.78
N ASP A 176 15.92 6.57 -26.96
CA ASP A 176 15.76 8.02 -27.15
C ASP A 176 15.81 8.80 -25.81
N PRO A 177 16.97 9.45 -25.51
CA PRO A 177 17.10 10.35 -24.36
C PRO A 177 16.15 11.57 -24.42
N LYS A 178 15.57 11.89 -25.58
CA LYS A 178 14.61 12.97 -25.75
C LYS A 178 13.19 12.55 -25.32
N VAL A 179 12.90 11.26 -25.29
CA VAL A 179 11.63 10.71 -24.79
C VAL A 179 11.52 10.92 -23.28
N SER A 180 12.62 10.84 -22.54
CA SER A 180 12.66 11.12 -21.11
C SER A 180 12.22 12.56 -20.76
N ARG A 181 12.46 13.54 -21.66
CA ARG A 181 12.00 14.93 -21.45
C ARG A 181 10.51 15.15 -21.78
N ARG A 182 9.88 14.24 -22.52
CA ARG A 182 8.42 14.25 -22.79
C ARG A 182 7.62 13.44 -21.79
N GLY A 183 8.27 12.68 -20.92
CA GLY A 183 7.67 11.78 -19.93
C GLY A 183 7.01 12.46 -18.73
N ARG A 184 6.92 13.78 -18.66
CA ARG A 184 6.21 14.52 -17.62
C ARG A 184 4.68 14.51 -17.78
N VAL A 185 4.15 13.58 -18.55
CA VAL A 185 2.72 13.52 -18.85
C VAL A 185 2.03 12.62 -17.83
N ALA A 186 1.06 13.17 -17.15
CA ALA A 186 0.09 12.41 -16.39
C ALA A 186 -1.07 12.01 -17.31
N GLU A 187 -1.57 10.81 -17.17
CA GLU A 187 -2.77 10.34 -17.85
C GLU A 187 -3.98 10.50 -16.93
N MET A 188 -5.03 11.20 -17.41
CA MET A 188 -6.32 11.26 -16.71
C MET A 188 -7.12 10.00 -17.06
N HIS A 189 -7.67 9.37 -16.03
CA HIS A 189 -8.40 8.13 -16.15
C HIS A 189 -9.64 8.17 -15.26
N ARG A 190 -10.78 7.67 -15.75
CA ARG A 190 -12.00 7.56 -14.96
C ARG A 190 -11.97 6.27 -14.13
N HIS A 191 -11.85 6.44 -12.84
CA HIS A 191 -11.91 5.32 -11.89
C HIS A 191 -13.35 5.07 -11.43
N LYS A 192 -13.73 3.80 -11.25
CA LYS A 192 -15.11 3.41 -10.93
C LYS A 192 -15.63 4.04 -9.63
N HIS A 193 -14.77 4.22 -8.64
CA HIS A 193 -15.14 4.70 -7.31
C HIS A 193 -14.63 6.12 -7.01
N ALA A 194 -13.51 6.53 -7.60
CA ALA A 194 -12.84 7.81 -7.32
C ALA A 194 -13.10 8.90 -8.40
N GLY A 195 -13.91 8.62 -9.41
CA GLY A 195 -14.16 9.58 -10.49
C GLY A 195 -12.99 9.72 -11.45
N TRP A 196 -12.55 10.96 -11.75
CA TRP A 196 -11.37 11.21 -12.56
C TRP A 196 -10.12 11.21 -11.70
N VAL A 197 -9.22 10.27 -11.96
CA VAL A 197 -7.94 10.12 -11.25
C VAL A 197 -6.77 10.26 -12.23
N MET A 198 -5.64 10.69 -11.70
CA MET A 198 -4.42 10.89 -12.46
C MET A 198 -3.47 9.70 -12.26
N ARG A 199 -2.94 9.16 -13.38
CA ARG A 199 -1.79 8.26 -13.33
C ARG A 199 -0.53 9.09 -13.54
N PRO A 200 0.40 9.15 -12.57
CA PRO A 200 1.66 9.87 -12.73
C PRO A 200 2.60 9.10 -13.67
N SER A 201 3.48 9.80 -14.37
CA SER A 201 4.61 9.15 -15.01
C SER A 201 5.68 8.78 -13.97
N LEU A 202 6.59 7.87 -14.31
CA LEU A 202 7.71 7.54 -13.43
C LEU A 202 8.60 8.77 -13.16
N GLU A 203 8.85 9.58 -14.17
CA GLU A 203 9.63 10.81 -14.07
C GLU A 203 9.00 11.80 -13.09
N MET A 204 7.67 11.91 -13.10
CA MET A 204 6.94 12.74 -12.14
C MET A 204 7.12 12.23 -10.71
N VAL A 205 7.05 10.93 -10.49
CA VAL A 205 7.30 10.32 -9.19
C VAL A 205 8.73 10.63 -8.73
N LEU A 206 9.73 10.42 -9.59
CA LEU A 206 11.13 10.68 -9.28
C LEU A 206 11.40 12.17 -9.02
N GLU A 207 10.76 13.08 -9.78
CA GLU A 207 10.87 14.53 -9.56
C GLU A 207 10.28 14.97 -8.21
N ILE A 208 9.16 14.36 -7.79
CA ILE A 208 8.54 14.64 -6.49
C ILE A 208 9.43 14.19 -5.33
N PHE A 209 10.02 13.01 -5.43
CA PHE A 209 10.94 12.50 -4.40
C PHE A 209 12.30 13.23 -4.44
N GLY A 210 12.66 13.80 -5.59
CA GLY A 210 13.81 14.68 -5.74
C GLY A 210 15.15 14.00 -5.49
N ASP A 211 16.16 14.84 -5.23
CA ASP A 211 17.55 14.39 -5.04
C ASP A 211 17.79 13.67 -3.72
N ASP A 212 16.86 13.78 -2.75
CA ASP A 212 16.96 13.11 -1.46
C ASP A 212 16.75 11.61 -1.53
N PHE A 213 16.12 11.13 -2.62
CA PHE A 213 15.81 9.73 -2.79
C PHE A 213 16.45 9.15 -4.05
N LYS A 214 16.73 7.85 -3.99
CA LYS A 214 17.23 7.07 -5.12
C LYS A 214 16.24 5.94 -5.42
N LEU A 215 15.86 5.80 -6.68
CA LEU A 215 15.15 4.62 -7.16
C LEU A 215 16.07 3.40 -7.03
N SER A 216 15.68 2.42 -6.21
CA SER A 216 16.42 1.18 -6.00
C SER A 216 15.81 -0.01 -6.72
N PHE A 217 14.49 0.04 -6.95
CA PHE A 217 13.79 -1.01 -7.66
C PHE A 217 12.64 -0.47 -8.49
N LEU A 218 12.49 -1.00 -9.69
CA LEU A 218 11.34 -0.79 -10.58
C LEU A 218 10.93 -2.13 -11.19
N GLY A 219 9.85 -2.71 -10.67
CA GLY A 219 9.23 -3.91 -11.21
C GLY A 219 7.95 -3.57 -11.98
N LYS A 220 7.68 -4.31 -13.05
CA LYS A 220 6.46 -4.17 -13.84
C LYS A 220 5.57 -5.40 -13.66
N GLY A 221 4.38 -5.20 -13.10
CA GLY A 221 3.28 -6.15 -13.17
C GLY A 221 2.43 -5.95 -14.43
N LEU A 222 1.35 -6.68 -14.56
CA LEU A 222 0.41 -6.53 -15.70
C LEU A 222 -0.22 -5.13 -15.75
N ARG A 223 -0.59 -4.58 -14.60
CA ARG A 223 -1.28 -3.29 -14.46
C ARG A 223 -0.48 -2.32 -13.59
N TYR A 224 0.09 -2.80 -12.49
CA TYR A 224 0.78 -1.98 -11.50
C TYR A 224 2.28 -2.06 -11.64
N HIS A 225 2.96 -0.97 -11.29
CA HIS A 225 4.41 -0.90 -11.18
C HIS A 225 4.79 -0.88 -9.70
N ARG A 226 5.79 -1.67 -9.35
CA ARG A 226 6.40 -1.70 -8.01
C ARG A 226 7.60 -0.79 -8.00
N ILE A 227 7.63 0.16 -7.09
CA ILE A 227 8.64 1.21 -7.02
C ILE A 227 9.19 1.24 -5.60
N VAL A 228 10.50 1.16 -5.48
CA VAL A 228 11.20 1.31 -4.19
C VAL A 228 12.13 2.51 -4.28
N LEU A 229 11.94 3.45 -3.38
CA LEU A 229 12.69 4.68 -3.28
C LEU A 229 13.38 4.73 -1.92
N ASN A 230 14.70 4.75 -1.89
CA ASN A 230 15.49 4.87 -0.67
C ASN A 230 16.05 6.28 -0.53
N ARG A 231 15.94 6.84 0.68
CA ARG A 231 16.58 8.10 1.03
C ARG A 231 18.12 7.90 1.01
N LYS A 232 18.83 8.87 0.46
CA LYS A 232 20.31 8.87 0.37
C LYS A 232 20.96 9.17 1.71
#